data_c6a2d3e53f54528b3fd488d4a8d78eb9
#
_entry.id   c6a2d3e53f54528b3fd488d4a8d78eb9
#
_cell.length_a   1.000
_cell.length_b   1.000
_cell.length_c   1.000
_cell.angle_alpha   90.00
_cell.angle_beta   90.00
_cell.angle_gamma   90.00
#
_symmetry.space_group_name_H-M   'P 1'
#
loop_
_entity.id
_entity.type
_entity.pdbx_description
1 polymer ?
#
loop_
_entity_poly.entity_id
_entity_poly.type
_entity_poly.pdbx_seq_one_letter_code
_entity_poly.pdbx_strand_id
1 'polypeptide(L)'
;LKIAVITSLSGLNSTLRDPSNGGFEGIDYYAFVDRLHDVRVWRQRPIIEFSKDPHYAARRNAKLPKVLGFMMVPGYDYYIWHDHYCEVQTDPKLIVEQYLQDSEMAVFKHARRDCVYEEIHIVALSRFDTPESLNAMHDVFRRCNWPAHAGLYEMTSFMYKNTPAVQAAMLNWWDIIVQSSSRDQLSFPLAAGMNNLKLSILPGSAQPYGGNNEFFPSIRNKVDG
;
A
#
# COMPACT_ATOMS: atom_id res chain seq x y z
N LEU A 1 -4.31 -8.82 -20.78
CA LEU A 1 -3.75 -8.20 -19.59
C LEU A 1 -4.76 -7.24 -18.99
N LYS A 2 -5.34 -7.57 -17.84
CA LYS A 2 -6.28 -6.72 -17.11
C LYS A 2 -5.60 -6.16 -15.89
N ILE A 3 -5.57 -4.84 -15.74
CA ILE A 3 -4.91 -4.16 -14.61
C ILE A 3 -5.91 -3.24 -13.93
N ALA A 4 -6.00 -3.31 -12.60
CA ALA A 4 -6.73 -2.36 -11.77
C ALA A 4 -5.77 -1.50 -10.95
N VAL A 5 -6.02 -0.20 -10.95
CA VAL A 5 -5.41 0.75 -10.03
C VAL A 5 -6.38 1.01 -8.89
N ILE A 6 -5.93 0.88 -7.66
CA ILE A 6 -6.74 1.02 -6.47
C ILE A 6 -6.13 2.08 -5.54
N THR A 7 -6.98 2.95 -5.05
CA THR A 7 -6.66 3.91 -3.98
C THR A 7 -7.76 3.95 -2.93
N SER A 8 -7.49 4.58 -1.81
CA SER A 8 -8.50 4.85 -0.78
C SER A 8 -8.32 6.22 -0.19
N LEU A 9 -9.43 6.87 0.09
CA LEU A 9 -9.47 8.21 0.67
C LEU A 9 -10.59 8.31 1.69
N SER A 10 -10.24 8.69 2.91
CA SER A 10 -11.21 9.05 3.93
C SER A 10 -10.70 10.22 4.78
N GLY A 11 -11.63 11.02 5.30
CA GLY A 11 -11.34 12.19 6.12
C GLY A 11 -11.77 13.50 5.45
N LEU A 12 -12.15 14.44 6.29
CA LEU A 12 -12.84 15.68 5.89
C LEU A 12 -12.05 16.60 4.95
N ASN A 13 -10.73 16.61 5.08
CA ASN A 13 -9.85 17.57 4.38
C ASN A 13 -9.16 16.98 3.15
N SER A 14 -9.53 15.77 2.75
CA SER A 14 -8.90 15.11 1.61
C SER A 14 -9.80 15.14 0.38
N THR A 15 -9.24 15.40 -0.78
CA THR A 15 -9.97 15.44 -2.06
C THR A 15 -9.36 14.42 -3.02
N LEU A 16 -10.20 13.54 -3.56
CA LEU A 16 -9.81 12.68 -4.66
C LEU A 16 -9.68 13.52 -5.93
N ARG A 17 -8.64 13.27 -6.72
CA ARG A 17 -8.39 13.93 -8.00
C ARG A 17 -8.22 12.89 -9.08
N ASP A 18 -8.63 13.23 -10.29
CA ASP A 18 -8.29 12.41 -11.45
C ASP A 18 -6.76 12.45 -11.69
N PRO A 19 -6.18 11.37 -12.23
CA PRO A 19 -4.78 11.37 -12.66
C PRO A 19 -4.52 12.52 -13.65
N SER A 20 -3.38 13.22 -13.48
CA SER A 20 -3.04 14.39 -14.30
C SER A 20 -2.87 14.06 -15.79
N ASN A 21 -2.54 12.80 -16.08
CA ASN A 21 -2.46 12.26 -17.44
C ASN A 21 -3.81 11.74 -17.99
N GLY A 22 -4.91 11.90 -17.25
CA GLY A 22 -6.24 11.41 -17.62
C GLY A 22 -6.44 9.91 -17.49
N GLY A 23 -5.46 9.20 -16.89
CA GLY A 23 -5.43 7.74 -16.80
C GLY A 23 -4.89 7.07 -18.07
N PHE A 24 -4.48 5.81 -17.97
CA PHE A 24 -3.95 5.02 -19.08
C PHE A 24 -5.06 4.18 -19.74
N GLU A 25 -5.02 4.09 -21.06
CA GLU A 25 -5.99 3.33 -21.82
C GLU A 25 -5.96 1.83 -21.48
N GLY A 26 -7.14 1.26 -21.25
CA GLY A 26 -7.32 -0.14 -20.89
C GLY A 26 -6.94 -0.46 -19.44
N ILE A 27 -6.76 0.56 -18.60
CA ILE A 27 -6.55 0.43 -17.15
C ILE A 27 -7.82 0.90 -16.41
N ASP A 28 -8.29 0.12 -15.48
CA ASP A 28 -9.44 0.46 -14.64
C ASP A 28 -8.99 1.07 -13.30
N TYR A 29 -9.63 2.18 -12.90
CA TYR A 29 -9.29 2.92 -11.70
C TYR A 29 -10.41 2.83 -10.67
N TYR A 30 -10.10 2.41 -9.44
CA TYR A 30 -11.05 2.27 -8.34
C TYR A 30 -10.59 3.07 -7.12
N ALA A 31 -11.50 3.86 -6.56
CA ALA A 31 -11.26 4.62 -5.34
C ALA A 31 -12.28 4.22 -4.27
N PHE A 32 -11.79 3.79 -3.10
CA PHE A 32 -12.63 3.52 -1.93
C PHE A 32 -12.70 4.79 -1.08
N VAL A 33 -13.88 5.36 -0.97
CA VAL A 33 -14.09 6.72 -0.43
C VAL A 33 -15.19 6.74 0.64
N ASP A 34 -15.09 7.66 1.59
CA ASP A 34 -16.12 7.91 2.60
C ASP A 34 -17.24 8.82 2.09
N ARG A 35 -16.99 9.56 1.01
CA ARG A 35 -17.95 10.39 0.28
C ARG A 35 -17.63 10.45 -1.19
N LEU A 36 -18.60 10.78 -2.01
CA LEU A 36 -18.39 10.97 -3.45
C LEU A 36 -17.58 12.25 -3.74
N HIS A 37 -16.72 12.14 -4.73
CA HIS A 37 -15.92 13.24 -5.25
C HIS A 37 -16.27 13.48 -6.72
N ASP A 38 -16.09 14.71 -7.20
CA ASP A 38 -16.30 15.07 -8.60
C ASP A 38 -15.05 14.69 -9.43
N VAL A 39 -15.03 13.44 -9.89
CA VAL A 39 -13.94 12.84 -10.67
C VAL A 39 -14.53 11.99 -11.80
N ARG A 40 -13.81 11.84 -12.91
CA ARG A 40 -14.26 11.15 -14.11
C ARG A 40 -13.60 9.80 -14.36
N VAL A 41 -12.36 9.65 -13.93
CA VAL A 41 -11.55 8.44 -14.16
C VAL A 41 -11.85 7.36 -13.12
N TRP A 42 -12.10 7.76 -11.89
CA TRP A 42 -12.25 6.84 -10.76
C TRP A 42 -13.66 6.25 -10.65
N ARG A 43 -13.76 4.93 -10.67
CA ARG A 43 -14.96 4.20 -10.24
C ARG A 43 -14.99 4.17 -8.72
N GLN A 44 -15.79 5.03 -8.12
CA GLN A 44 -15.85 5.19 -6.67
C GLN A 44 -16.66 4.08 -6.02
N ARG A 45 -16.18 3.60 -4.88
CA ARG A 45 -16.80 2.58 -4.03
C ARG A 45 -16.83 3.09 -2.58
N PRO A 46 -17.85 2.74 -1.80
CA PRO A 46 -17.85 3.08 -0.38
C PRO A 46 -16.71 2.35 0.34
N ILE A 47 -16.04 3.07 1.24
CA ILE A 47 -15.06 2.46 2.15
C ILE A 47 -15.81 1.65 3.21
N ILE A 48 -15.26 0.48 3.58
CA ILE A 48 -15.81 -0.32 4.66
C ILE A 48 -15.22 0.18 5.99
N GLU A 49 -16.10 0.69 6.85
CA GLU A 49 -15.72 1.19 8.18
C GLU A 49 -15.75 0.07 9.21
N PHE A 50 -14.64 -0.63 9.41
CA PHE A 50 -14.52 -1.64 10.46
C PHE A 50 -13.86 -1.10 11.75
N SER A 51 -13.11 -0.01 11.67
CA SER A 51 -12.55 0.69 12.84
C SER A 51 -13.27 2.00 13.06
N LYS A 52 -13.61 2.28 14.32
CA LYS A 52 -14.21 3.56 14.78
C LYS A 52 -13.26 4.35 15.70
N ASP A 53 -11.99 4.00 15.73
CA ASP A 53 -10.99 4.69 16.52
C ASP A 53 -10.91 6.17 16.11
N PRO A 54 -11.11 7.15 17.03
CA PRO A 54 -11.24 8.56 16.68
C PRO A 54 -9.97 9.15 16.03
N HIS A 55 -8.81 8.55 16.26
CA HIS A 55 -7.53 9.04 15.73
C HIS A 55 -7.02 8.22 14.54
N TYR A 56 -7.36 6.94 14.47
CA TYR A 56 -6.76 6.01 13.50
C TYR A 56 -7.76 5.35 12.56
N ALA A 57 -9.09 5.57 12.71
CA ALA A 57 -10.11 4.92 11.90
C ALA A 57 -9.87 5.10 10.39
N ALA A 58 -9.65 6.32 9.92
CA ALA A 58 -9.41 6.60 8.51
C ALA A 58 -8.23 5.78 7.95
N ARG A 59 -7.12 5.74 8.68
CA ARG A 59 -5.94 4.97 8.30
C ARG A 59 -6.20 3.46 8.34
N ARG A 60 -6.87 2.97 9.38
CA ARG A 60 -7.18 1.55 9.52
C ARG A 60 -8.13 1.09 8.43
N ASN A 61 -9.21 1.80 8.21
CA ASN A 61 -10.23 1.45 7.20
C ASN A 61 -9.64 1.45 5.77
N ALA A 62 -8.68 2.32 5.47
CA ALA A 62 -7.97 2.33 4.20
C ALA A 62 -7.12 1.07 3.95
N LYS A 63 -6.75 0.30 4.99
CA LYS A 63 -5.94 -0.91 4.81
C LYS A 63 -6.71 -2.05 4.16
N LEU A 64 -8.02 -2.11 4.33
CA LEU A 64 -8.83 -3.17 3.72
C LEU A 64 -8.73 -3.15 2.18
N PRO A 65 -9.06 -2.05 1.47
CA PRO A 65 -8.90 -2.00 0.02
C PRO A 65 -7.43 -2.05 -0.43
N LYS A 66 -6.50 -1.61 0.40
CA LYS A 66 -5.06 -1.69 0.11
C LYS A 66 -4.57 -3.13 0.02
N VAL A 67 -4.94 -3.94 0.99
CA VAL A 67 -4.44 -5.31 1.12
C VAL A 67 -5.36 -6.30 0.41
N LEU A 68 -6.67 -6.16 0.55
CA LEU A 68 -7.65 -7.08 -0.01
C LEU A 68 -8.33 -6.55 -1.29
N GLY A 69 -7.67 -5.64 -2.00
CA GLY A 69 -8.18 -5.05 -3.24
C GLY A 69 -8.59 -6.09 -4.28
N PHE A 70 -7.85 -7.19 -4.41
CA PHE A 70 -8.16 -8.28 -5.32
C PHE A 70 -9.50 -8.97 -5.03
N MET A 71 -9.96 -8.98 -3.78
CA MET A 71 -11.26 -9.51 -3.38
C MET A 71 -12.37 -8.48 -3.58
N MET A 72 -12.08 -7.20 -3.33
CA MET A 72 -13.05 -6.11 -3.42
C MET A 72 -13.32 -5.69 -4.86
N VAL A 73 -12.36 -5.91 -5.75
CA VAL A 73 -12.43 -5.60 -7.19
C VAL A 73 -11.89 -6.81 -7.96
N PRO A 74 -12.64 -7.93 -8.04
CA PRO A 74 -12.15 -9.17 -8.67
C PRO A 74 -12.05 -9.07 -10.20
N GLY A 75 -11.28 -9.97 -10.80
CA GLY A 75 -11.26 -10.18 -12.26
C GLY A 75 -10.11 -9.52 -13.00
N TYR A 76 -9.09 -9.08 -12.31
CA TYR A 76 -7.87 -8.53 -12.88
C TYR A 76 -6.68 -9.47 -12.71
N ASP A 77 -5.74 -9.39 -13.66
CA ASP A 77 -4.50 -10.18 -13.63
C ASP A 77 -3.46 -9.51 -12.72
N TYR A 78 -3.50 -8.18 -12.62
CA TYR A 78 -2.58 -7.36 -11.83
C TYR A 78 -3.33 -6.25 -11.11
N TYR A 79 -2.81 -5.88 -9.95
CA TYR A 79 -3.30 -4.77 -9.15
C TYR A 79 -2.17 -3.81 -8.81
N ILE A 80 -2.46 -2.52 -8.91
CA ILE A 80 -1.63 -1.44 -8.40
C ILE A 80 -2.35 -0.81 -7.22
N TRP A 81 -1.64 -0.66 -6.12
CA TRP A 81 -2.03 0.23 -5.04
C TRP A 81 -1.18 1.49 -5.06
N HIS A 82 -1.79 2.63 -4.82
CA HIS A 82 -1.09 3.84 -4.37
C HIS A 82 -1.93 4.60 -3.35
N ASP A 83 -1.29 5.23 -2.39
CA ASP A 83 -1.94 6.16 -1.48
C ASP A 83 -2.45 7.36 -2.28
N HIS A 84 -3.58 7.96 -1.88
CA HIS A 84 -4.31 8.99 -2.64
C HIS A 84 -3.50 10.24 -3.02
N TYR A 85 -2.37 10.48 -2.35
CA TYR A 85 -1.46 11.58 -2.66
C TYR A 85 -0.32 11.19 -3.63
N CYS A 86 -0.38 10.01 -4.20
CA CYS A 86 0.47 9.57 -5.29
C CYS A 86 -0.35 9.44 -6.57
N GLU A 87 0.32 9.38 -7.69
CA GLU A 87 -0.28 9.29 -9.00
C GLU A 87 0.48 8.32 -9.88
N VAL A 88 -0.20 7.51 -10.68
CA VAL A 88 0.44 6.60 -11.64
C VAL A 88 0.89 7.40 -12.86
N GLN A 89 2.20 7.53 -13.08
CA GLN A 89 2.79 8.31 -14.16
C GLN A 89 3.40 7.44 -15.27
N THR A 90 3.84 6.25 -14.96
CA THR A 90 4.34 5.27 -15.94
C THR A 90 3.21 4.32 -16.34
N ASP A 91 3.11 3.98 -17.63
CA ASP A 91 2.11 3.00 -18.09
C ASP A 91 2.26 1.69 -17.28
N PRO A 92 1.18 1.26 -16.59
CA PRO A 92 1.19 0.03 -15.81
C PRO A 92 1.66 -1.20 -16.57
N LYS A 93 1.41 -1.27 -17.88
CA LYS A 93 1.84 -2.39 -18.73
C LYS A 93 3.36 -2.50 -18.80
N LEU A 94 4.07 -1.35 -18.87
CA LEU A 94 5.53 -1.30 -18.86
C LEU A 94 6.10 -1.76 -17.52
N ILE A 95 5.43 -1.41 -16.40
CA ILE A 95 5.84 -1.88 -15.07
C ILE A 95 5.71 -3.41 -14.98
N VAL A 96 4.61 -3.97 -15.51
CA VAL A 96 4.44 -5.44 -15.59
C VAL A 96 5.55 -6.08 -16.39
N GLU A 97 5.83 -5.57 -17.57
CA GLU A 97 6.85 -6.11 -18.47
C GLU A 97 8.25 -6.06 -17.86
N GLN A 98 8.58 -5.00 -17.16
CA GLN A 98 9.93 -4.78 -16.64
C GLN A 98 10.16 -5.43 -15.27
N TYR A 99 9.15 -5.42 -14.38
CA TYR A 99 9.35 -5.77 -12.97
C TYR A 99 8.58 -7.01 -12.50
N LEU A 100 7.59 -7.47 -13.25
CA LEU A 100 6.75 -8.58 -12.84
C LEU A 100 6.89 -9.82 -13.73
N GLN A 101 7.88 -9.93 -14.61
CA GLN A 101 8.09 -11.15 -15.39
C GLN A 101 8.39 -12.33 -14.46
N ASP A 102 9.46 -12.22 -13.67
CA ASP A 102 9.97 -13.26 -12.78
C ASP A 102 9.64 -13.02 -11.30
N SER A 103 8.87 -11.99 -10.97
CA SER A 103 8.52 -11.61 -9.61
C SER A 103 7.02 -11.55 -9.42
N GLU A 104 6.55 -11.64 -8.19
CA GLU A 104 5.14 -11.66 -7.83
C GLU A 104 4.63 -10.29 -7.41
N MET A 105 5.52 -9.48 -6.83
CA MET A 105 5.24 -8.10 -6.45
C MET A 105 6.41 -7.19 -6.81
N ALA A 106 6.08 -5.96 -7.19
CA ALA A 106 7.03 -4.85 -7.37
C ALA A 106 6.79 -3.81 -6.27
N VAL A 107 7.84 -3.54 -5.48
CA VAL A 107 7.80 -2.70 -4.27
C VAL A 107 8.99 -1.77 -4.22
N PHE A 108 8.91 -0.69 -3.45
CA PHE A 108 10.06 0.15 -3.15
C PHE A 108 10.76 -0.32 -1.87
N LYS A 109 12.08 -0.41 -1.90
CA LYS A 109 12.88 -0.62 -0.69
C LYS A 109 12.80 0.65 0.17
N HIS A 110 12.71 0.50 1.48
CA HIS A 110 12.71 1.64 2.38
C HIS A 110 14.05 2.39 2.30
N ALA A 111 14.00 3.71 2.04
CA ALA A 111 15.18 4.51 1.71
C ALA A 111 16.18 4.67 2.87
N ARG A 112 15.75 4.52 4.12
CA ARG A 112 16.56 4.86 5.30
C ARG A 112 16.83 3.68 6.25
N ARG A 113 16.02 2.64 6.21
CA ARG A 113 16.06 1.51 7.17
C ARG A 113 15.79 0.19 6.46
N ASP A 114 16.26 -0.88 7.05
CA ASP A 114 16.03 -2.26 6.61
C ASP A 114 15.58 -3.18 7.75
N CYS A 115 15.30 -2.59 8.92
CA CYS A 115 14.97 -3.30 10.16
C CYS A 115 13.58 -2.90 10.67
N VAL A 116 12.69 -3.87 10.83
CA VAL A 116 11.33 -3.65 11.37
C VAL A 116 11.34 -3.20 12.82
N TYR A 117 12.33 -3.62 13.62
CA TYR A 117 12.45 -3.22 15.01
C TYR A 117 12.84 -1.75 15.16
N GLU A 118 13.73 -1.25 14.31
CA GLU A 118 14.04 0.17 14.23
C GLU A 118 12.83 0.98 13.79
N GLU A 119 12.07 0.47 12.81
CA GLU A 119 10.86 1.14 12.32
C GLU A 119 9.78 1.20 13.39
N ILE A 120 9.56 0.16 14.19
CA ILE A 120 8.63 0.20 15.34
C ILE A 120 8.99 1.37 16.27
N HIS A 121 10.27 1.56 16.57
CA HIS A 121 10.72 2.66 17.42
C HIS A 121 10.39 4.04 16.81
N ILE A 122 10.63 4.22 15.53
CA ILE A 122 10.30 5.47 14.83
C ILE A 122 8.78 5.71 14.78
N VAL A 123 7.99 4.66 14.53
CA VAL A 123 6.52 4.74 14.54
C VAL A 123 5.99 5.15 15.92
N ALA A 124 6.60 4.64 16.99
CA ALA A 124 6.26 5.00 18.37
C ALA A 124 6.59 6.47 18.66
N LEU A 125 7.81 6.92 18.35
CA LEU A 125 8.23 8.31 18.53
C LEU A 125 7.35 9.29 17.73
N SER A 126 6.92 8.90 16.54
CA SER A 126 6.07 9.70 15.66
C SER A 126 4.58 9.62 15.99
N ARG A 127 4.19 8.81 16.96
CA ARG A 127 2.80 8.55 17.36
C ARG A 127 1.90 8.15 16.17
N PHE A 128 2.43 7.32 15.29
CA PHE A 128 1.69 6.88 14.10
C PHE A 128 0.77 5.69 14.36
N ASP A 129 0.91 5.03 15.52
CA ASP A 129 -0.02 4.01 16.02
C ASP A 129 0.06 3.97 17.56
N THR A 130 -0.83 3.20 18.19
CA THR A 130 -0.89 3.10 19.65
C THR A 130 0.25 2.22 20.20
N PRO A 131 0.69 2.47 21.45
CA PRO A 131 1.67 1.60 22.10
C PRO A 131 1.25 0.12 22.14
N GLU A 132 -0.03 -0.13 22.38
CA GLU A 132 -0.62 -1.49 22.43
C GLU A 132 -0.48 -2.20 21.09
N SER A 133 -0.82 -1.51 19.99
CA SER A 133 -0.69 -2.04 18.61
C SER A 133 0.77 -2.34 18.28
N LEU A 134 1.70 -1.47 18.67
CA LEU A 134 3.13 -1.64 18.41
C LEU A 134 3.73 -2.76 19.24
N ASN A 135 3.31 -2.90 20.51
CA ASN A 135 3.72 -4.03 21.37
C ASN A 135 3.20 -5.36 20.78
N ALA A 136 1.93 -5.40 20.34
CA ALA A 136 1.38 -6.58 19.68
C ALA A 136 2.19 -6.94 18.42
N MET A 137 2.58 -5.96 17.61
CA MET A 137 3.43 -6.18 16.43
C MET A 137 4.81 -6.71 16.80
N HIS A 138 5.44 -6.15 17.85
CA HIS A 138 6.72 -6.63 18.36
C HIS A 138 6.62 -8.08 18.83
N ASP A 139 5.54 -8.46 19.51
CA ASP A 139 5.30 -9.83 19.97
C ASP A 139 5.07 -10.80 18.82
N VAL A 140 4.45 -10.37 17.72
CA VAL A 140 4.35 -11.15 16.48
C VAL A 140 5.75 -11.48 15.95
N PHE A 141 6.64 -10.50 15.83
CA PHE A 141 8.01 -10.72 15.35
C PHE A 141 8.80 -11.65 16.26
N ARG A 142 8.67 -11.50 17.58
CA ARG A 142 9.32 -12.40 18.54
C ARG A 142 8.87 -13.84 18.39
N ARG A 143 7.56 -14.07 18.30
CA ARG A 143 6.99 -15.43 18.13
C ARG A 143 7.44 -16.09 16.84
N CYS A 144 7.63 -15.31 15.76
CA CYS A 144 8.10 -15.80 14.47
C CYS A 144 9.63 -15.88 14.40
N ASN A 145 10.37 -15.49 15.44
CA ASN A 145 11.84 -15.34 15.40
C ASN A 145 12.30 -14.51 14.20
N TRP A 146 11.56 -13.43 13.87
CA TRP A 146 11.87 -12.61 12.69
C TRP A 146 13.24 -11.94 12.88
N PRO A 147 14.17 -12.09 11.91
CA PRO A 147 15.50 -11.53 12.07
C PRO A 147 15.51 -10.01 11.94
N ALA A 148 16.43 -9.35 12.64
CA ALA A 148 16.74 -7.95 12.39
C ALA A 148 17.35 -7.81 10.99
N HIS A 149 17.17 -6.62 10.38
CA HIS A 149 17.73 -6.30 9.06
C HIS A 149 17.31 -7.27 7.93
N ALA A 150 16.11 -7.86 8.03
CA ALA A 150 15.54 -8.75 7.01
C ALA A 150 14.88 -8.00 5.83
N GLY A 151 15.05 -6.69 5.79
CA GLY A 151 14.46 -5.81 4.79
C GLY A 151 13.23 -5.06 5.29
N LEU A 152 13.04 -3.88 4.76
CA LEU A 152 11.89 -3.01 5.00
C LEU A 152 11.49 -2.36 3.66
N TYR A 153 10.18 -2.17 3.45
CA TYR A 153 9.64 -1.68 2.18
C TYR A 153 8.69 -0.51 2.40
N GLU A 154 8.68 0.41 1.46
CA GLU A 154 7.74 1.53 1.43
C GLU A 154 6.44 1.05 0.78
N MET A 155 5.39 0.94 1.59
CA MET A 155 4.11 0.42 1.12
C MET A 155 3.13 1.50 0.63
N THR A 156 3.62 2.70 0.39
CA THR A 156 2.84 3.82 -0.19
C THR A 156 2.30 3.48 -1.57
N SER A 157 3.11 2.81 -2.39
CA SER A 157 2.71 2.32 -3.71
C SER A 157 3.39 0.99 -4.01
N PHE A 158 2.67 0.07 -4.64
CA PHE A 158 3.17 -1.23 -5.06
C PHE A 158 2.29 -1.84 -6.15
N MET A 159 2.81 -2.84 -6.83
CA MET A 159 2.07 -3.61 -7.83
C MET A 159 2.26 -5.11 -7.58
N TYR A 160 1.23 -5.93 -7.87
CA TYR A 160 1.29 -7.37 -7.69
C TYR A 160 0.49 -8.15 -8.74
N LYS A 161 0.94 -9.40 -8.98
CA LYS A 161 0.20 -10.41 -9.76
C LYS A 161 -0.95 -10.96 -8.91
N ASN A 162 -2.06 -11.26 -9.56
CA ASN A 162 -3.19 -11.91 -8.90
C ASN A 162 -3.06 -13.44 -8.99
N THR A 163 -2.10 -13.99 -8.26
CA THR A 163 -1.86 -15.44 -8.17
C THR A 163 -2.31 -16.00 -6.83
N PRO A 164 -2.61 -17.30 -6.71
CA PRO A 164 -2.96 -17.91 -5.43
C PRO A 164 -1.92 -17.71 -4.34
N ALA A 165 -0.63 -17.70 -4.68
CA ALA A 165 0.46 -17.44 -3.73
C ALA A 165 0.41 -16.00 -3.18
N VAL A 166 0.21 -15.02 -4.08
CA VAL A 166 0.07 -13.61 -3.67
C VAL A 166 -1.21 -13.40 -2.87
N GLN A 167 -2.33 -13.99 -3.27
CA GLN A 167 -3.58 -13.90 -2.51
C GLN A 167 -3.41 -14.45 -1.08
N ALA A 168 -2.73 -15.58 -0.91
CA ALA A 168 -2.44 -16.13 0.41
C ALA A 168 -1.57 -15.17 1.24
N ALA A 169 -0.55 -14.57 0.64
CA ALA A 169 0.29 -13.59 1.31
C ALA A 169 -0.48 -12.33 1.71
N MET A 170 -1.38 -11.84 0.85
CA MET A 170 -2.23 -10.70 1.16
C MET A 170 -3.21 -11.00 2.31
N LEU A 171 -3.78 -12.19 2.38
CA LEU A 171 -4.62 -12.63 3.48
C LEU A 171 -3.81 -12.70 4.79
N ASN A 172 -2.62 -13.29 4.76
CA ASN A 172 -1.74 -13.32 5.92
C ASN A 172 -1.32 -11.90 6.35
N TRP A 173 -1.06 -11.01 5.39
CA TRP A 173 -0.77 -9.61 5.69
C TRP A 173 -1.93 -8.91 6.38
N TRP A 174 -3.15 -9.14 5.90
CA TRP A 174 -4.37 -8.63 6.53
C TRP A 174 -4.52 -9.14 7.97
N ASP A 175 -4.33 -10.45 8.19
CA ASP A 175 -4.40 -11.03 9.54
C ASP A 175 -3.39 -10.40 10.50
N ILE A 176 -2.16 -10.15 10.06
CA ILE A 176 -1.15 -9.48 10.89
C ILE A 176 -1.57 -8.04 11.21
N ILE A 177 -2.09 -7.30 10.22
CA ILE A 177 -2.56 -5.92 10.42
C ILE A 177 -3.69 -5.85 11.44
N VAL A 178 -4.69 -6.71 11.36
CA VAL A 178 -5.85 -6.64 12.27
C VAL A 178 -5.52 -7.10 13.69
N GLN A 179 -4.53 -7.95 13.85
CA GLN A 179 -4.07 -8.44 15.16
C GLN A 179 -3.03 -7.54 15.83
N SER A 180 -2.44 -6.59 15.09
CA SER A 180 -1.33 -5.79 15.59
C SER A 180 -1.42 -4.33 15.15
N SER A 181 -0.45 -3.86 14.39
CA SER A 181 -0.36 -2.46 13.96
C SER A 181 -0.95 -2.23 12.57
N SER A 182 -1.68 -1.14 12.42
CA SER A 182 -2.15 -0.66 11.12
C SER A 182 -1.03 -0.08 10.24
N ARG A 183 0.19 -0.05 10.73
CA ARG A 183 1.38 0.33 9.95
C ARG A 183 1.80 -0.83 9.06
N ASP A 184 1.22 -0.85 7.87
CA ASP A 184 1.41 -1.87 6.84
C ASP A 184 2.87 -2.13 6.48
N GLN A 185 3.70 -1.10 6.55
CA GLN A 185 5.14 -1.16 6.34
C GLN A 185 5.86 -2.06 7.36
N LEU A 186 5.34 -2.16 8.60
CA LEU A 186 5.88 -3.08 9.62
C LEU A 186 5.56 -4.54 9.29
N SER A 187 4.30 -4.81 8.92
CA SER A 187 3.79 -6.18 8.77
C SER A 187 4.10 -6.82 7.41
N PHE A 188 4.29 -6.01 6.35
CA PHE A 188 4.52 -6.53 5.00
C PHE A 188 5.76 -7.43 4.87
N PRO A 189 6.95 -7.08 5.42
CA PRO A 189 8.12 -7.96 5.31
C PRO A 189 7.87 -9.36 5.84
N LEU A 190 7.16 -9.47 6.97
CA LEU A 190 6.80 -10.75 7.58
C LEU A 190 5.83 -11.54 6.68
N ALA A 191 4.77 -10.89 6.18
CA ALA A 191 3.81 -11.54 5.29
C ALA A 191 4.46 -12.03 3.99
N ALA A 192 5.34 -11.22 3.39
CA ALA A 192 6.08 -11.58 2.20
C ALA A 192 7.04 -12.75 2.46
N GLY A 193 7.79 -12.71 3.57
CA GLY A 193 8.74 -13.76 3.94
C GLY A 193 8.07 -15.09 4.29
N MET A 194 6.99 -15.08 5.06
CA MET A 194 6.23 -16.30 5.40
C MET A 194 5.66 -17.02 4.18
N ASN A 195 5.39 -16.30 3.10
CA ASN A 195 4.85 -16.85 1.86
C ASN A 195 5.91 -16.99 0.77
N ASN A 196 7.17 -16.72 1.08
CA ASN A 196 8.30 -16.79 0.14
C ASN A 196 8.05 -15.98 -1.15
N LEU A 197 7.39 -14.81 -1.04
CA LEU A 197 7.10 -13.98 -2.20
C LEU A 197 8.38 -13.47 -2.86
N LYS A 198 8.43 -13.62 -4.17
CA LYS A 198 9.52 -13.09 -4.99
C LYS A 198 9.24 -11.62 -5.31
N LEU A 199 10.02 -10.73 -4.69
CA LEU A 199 9.88 -9.29 -4.82
C LEU A 199 10.83 -8.73 -5.88
N SER A 200 10.34 -7.81 -6.70
CA SER A 200 11.15 -6.93 -7.55
C SER A 200 11.22 -5.54 -6.89
N ILE A 201 12.39 -4.92 -6.94
CA ILE A 201 12.59 -3.61 -6.34
C ILE A 201 12.47 -2.53 -7.42
N LEU A 202 11.49 -1.66 -7.24
CA LEU A 202 11.33 -0.45 -8.05
C LEU A 202 12.42 0.56 -7.67
N PRO A 203 13.06 1.22 -8.63
CA PRO A 203 14.05 2.26 -8.36
C PRO A 203 13.40 3.51 -7.74
N GLY A 204 14.17 4.22 -6.92
CA GLY A 204 13.72 5.41 -6.23
C GLY A 204 13.03 5.12 -4.91
N SER A 205 12.13 6.00 -4.48
CA SER A 205 11.41 5.93 -3.22
C SER A 205 9.96 6.41 -3.41
N ALA A 206 9.03 5.75 -2.76
CA ALA A 206 7.61 6.12 -2.75
C ALA A 206 7.27 7.17 -1.67
N GLN A 207 8.25 7.59 -0.85
CA GLN A 207 8.02 8.56 0.23
C GLN A 207 7.75 9.96 -0.33
N PRO A 208 6.76 10.70 0.24
CA PRO A 208 6.39 12.03 -0.26
C PRO A 208 7.48 13.10 -0.06
N TYR A 209 8.45 12.85 0.83
CA TYR A 209 9.52 13.80 1.17
C TYR A 209 10.85 13.37 0.55
N GLY A 210 11.02 13.63 -0.74
CA GLY A 210 12.30 13.49 -1.43
C GLY A 210 12.51 12.18 -2.18
N GLY A 211 11.46 11.40 -2.38
CA GLY A 211 11.53 10.24 -3.27
C GLY A 211 11.35 10.66 -4.72
N ASN A 212 12.42 10.65 -5.49
CA ASN A 212 12.29 10.64 -6.95
C ASN A 212 11.92 9.22 -7.38
N ASN A 213 10.69 9.02 -7.80
CA ASN A 213 10.33 7.84 -8.58
C ASN A 213 9.46 8.27 -9.76
N GLU A 214 9.69 7.65 -10.89
CA GLU A 214 8.98 7.95 -12.13
C GLU A 214 7.64 7.20 -12.24
N PHE A 215 7.38 6.25 -11.33
CA PHE A 215 6.21 5.39 -11.38
C PHE A 215 5.01 5.99 -10.64
N PHE A 216 5.25 6.43 -9.41
CA PHE A 216 4.21 6.89 -8.48
C PHE A 216 4.65 8.16 -7.73
N PRO A 217 4.91 9.28 -8.42
CA PRO A 217 5.32 10.51 -7.75
C PRO A 217 4.23 11.03 -6.81
N SER A 218 4.68 11.66 -5.73
CA SER A 218 3.77 12.35 -4.81
C SER A 218 3.27 13.66 -5.42
N ILE A 219 1.96 13.90 -5.31
CA ILE A 219 1.32 15.13 -5.77
C ILE A 219 1.08 16.14 -4.63
N ARG A 220 1.54 15.86 -3.39
CA ARG A 220 1.32 16.75 -2.23
C ARG A 220 1.85 18.17 -2.44
N ASN A 221 3.02 18.32 -3.02
CA ASN A 221 3.64 19.64 -3.24
C ASN A 221 3.04 20.45 -4.40
N LYS A 222 2.10 19.88 -5.17
CA LYS A 222 1.38 20.59 -6.25
C LYS A 222 0.13 21.31 -5.75
N VAL A 223 -0.17 21.25 -4.46
CA VAL A 223 -1.45 21.67 -3.86
C VAL A 223 -1.32 22.93 -3.03
N ASP A 224 -0.11 23.25 -2.57
CA ASP A 224 0.18 24.39 -1.67
C ASP A 224 0.82 25.58 -2.42
N GLY A 225 0.65 25.65 -3.74
CA GLY A 225 1.11 26.73 -4.59
C GLY A 225 -0.04 27.56 -5.16
#